data_b35d02491cafa2fa9bcb5b6a0f62d858
#
_entry.id   b35d02491cafa2fa9bcb5b6a0f62d858
#
_cell.length_a   1.000
_cell.length_b   1.000
_cell.length_c   1.000
_cell.angle_alpha   90.00
_cell.angle_beta   90.00
_cell.angle_gamma   90.00
#
_symmetry.space_group_name_H-M   'P 1'
#
loop_
_entity.id
_entity.type
_entity.pdbx_description
1 polymer ?
#
loop_
_entity_poly.entity_id
_entity_poly.type
_entity_poly.pdbx_seq_one_letter_code
_entity_poly.pdbx_strand_id
1 'polypeptide(L)'
;IEKAEEMGADVSSLKKACVSGEALPGVTRDWLRERGITVRQCYATADIGAIAYETEAEAGLVVEEGLLVEIVRPGTGDPVEPGEVGEVVVTTFNPDYPLIRFATGDLSAILPGRSPCGRSNIRLKGWLGRADQTTKIKGMFVHPEQVADIARRHPEIHRLRLVVDNPGGQDRMVLHCEIEAGAEALDKALLASLREVTKLRGEVAFCAPGGLPN
;
A
#
# COMPACT_ATOMS: atom_id res chain seq x y z
N ILE A 1 3.32 5.99 -23.99
CA ILE A 1 2.95 4.95 -24.96
C ILE A 1 1.68 5.35 -25.70
N GLU A 2 0.54 5.57 -25.03
CA GLU A 2 -0.73 5.99 -25.65
C GLU A 2 -0.53 7.19 -26.59
N LYS A 3 0.22 8.19 -26.14
CA LYS A 3 0.53 9.35 -26.99
C LYS A 3 1.37 9.00 -28.24
N ALA A 4 2.26 8.04 -28.12
CA ALA A 4 3.03 7.54 -29.26
C ALA A 4 2.12 6.76 -30.23
N GLU A 5 1.21 5.96 -29.73
CA GLU A 5 0.21 5.25 -30.54
C GLU A 5 -0.68 6.24 -31.33
N GLU A 6 -1.19 7.29 -30.67
CA GLU A 6 -1.96 8.37 -31.33
C GLU A 6 -1.16 9.08 -32.43
N MET A 7 0.13 9.28 -32.23
CA MET A 7 1.01 9.96 -33.17
C MET A 7 1.58 9.04 -34.25
N GLY A 8 1.33 7.73 -34.19
CA GLY A 8 1.96 6.75 -35.06
C GLY A 8 3.48 6.64 -34.89
N ALA A 9 3.99 7.02 -33.70
CA ALA A 9 5.41 6.96 -33.41
C ALA A 9 5.84 5.56 -33.00
N ASP A 10 6.97 5.09 -33.57
CA ASP A 10 7.53 3.79 -33.19
C ASP A 10 8.24 3.85 -31.84
N VAL A 11 7.71 3.12 -30.88
CA VAL A 11 8.28 2.92 -29.54
C VAL A 11 8.65 1.46 -29.29
N SER A 12 8.80 0.66 -30.34
CA SER A 12 9.09 -0.78 -30.27
C SER A 12 10.42 -1.12 -29.60
N SER A 13 11.32 -0.15 -29.44
CA SER A 13 12.56 -0.27 -28.69
C SER A 13 12.35 -0.36 -27.15
N LEU A 14 11.20 0.10 -26.64
CA LEU A 14 10.85 0.01 -25.22
C LEU A 14 10.47 -1.43 -24.89
N LYS A 15 11.39 -2.18 -24.27
CA LYS A 15 11.18 -3.59 -23.87
C LYS A 15 11.08 -3.79 -22.38
N LYS A 16 11.62 -2.86 -21.59
CA LYS A 16 11.70 -2.93 -20.14
C LYS A 16 11.35 -1.59 -19.51
N ALA A 17 10.66 -1.63 -18.39
CA ALA A 17 10.36 -0.48 -17.56
C ALA A 17 10.62 -0.80 -16.09
N CYS A 18 11.10 0.19 -15.34
CA CYS A 18 11.13 0.16 -13.88
C CYS A 18 10.23 1.28 -13.38
N VAL A 19 9.36 0.97 -12.43
CA VAL A 19 8.44 1.94 -11.82
C VAL A 19 8.70 2.04 -10.31
N SER A 20 8.62 3.25 -9.81
CA SER A 20 8.80 3.60 -8.40
C SER A 20 7.92 4.80 -8.04
N GLY A 21 7.81 5.11 -6.75
CA GLY A 21 7.04 6.24 -6.22
C GLY A 21 5.59 5.93 -5.93
N GLU A 22 4.99 4.99 -6.68
CA GLU A 22 3.64 4.49 -6.44
C GLU A 22 3.57 2.99 -6.68
N ALA A 23 2.55 2.34 -6.11
CA ALA A 23 2.29 0.94 -6.39
C ALA A 23 1.85 0.75 -7.84
N LEU A 24 2.38 -0.24 -8.54
CA LEU A 24 1.98 -0.58 -9.91
C LEU A 24 0.65 -1.35 -9.90
N PRO A 25 -0.46 -0.78 -10.41
CA PRO A 25 -1.70 -1.52 -10.53
C PRO A 25 -1.57 -2.71 -11.50
N GLY A 26 -2.21 -3.83 -11.15
CA GLY A 26 -2.19 -5.03 -12.01
C GLY A 26 -2.65 -4.75 -13.43
N VAL A 27 -3.73 -3.96 -13.59
CA VAL A 27 -4.24 -3.54 -14.90
C VAL A 27 -3.18 -2.82 -15.74
N THR A 28 -2.41 -1.90 -15.12
CA THR A 28 -1.33 -1.18 -15.81
C THR A 28 -0.18 -2.12 -16.18
N ARG A 29 0.15 -3.06 -15.30
CA ARG A 29 1.15 -4.10 -15.58
C ARG A 29 0.76 -4.94 -16.79
N ASP A 30 -0.48 -5.42 -16.83
CA ASP A 30 -1.00 -6.26 -17.91
C ASP A 30 -1.06 -5.48 -19.22
N TRP A 31 -1.52 -4.23 -19.19
CA TRP A 31 -1.53 -3.33 -20.34
C TRP A 31 -0.13 -3.11 -20.95
N LEU A 32 0.93 -2.97 -20.11
CA LEU A 32 2.31 -2.88 -20.56
C LEU A 32 2.81 -4.21 -21.14
N ARG A 33 2.47 -5.32 -20.49
CA ARG A 33 2.86 -6.67 -20.92
C ARG A 33 2.27 -7.02 -22.27
N GLU A 34 1.02 -6.67 -22.55
CA GLU A 34 0.37 -6.85 -23.87
C GLU A 34 1.11 -6.11 -24.99
N ARG A 35 1.80 -5.03 -24.65
CA ARG A 35 2.66 -4.25 -25.59
C ARG A 35 4.11 -4.73 -25.64
N GLY A 36 4.40 -5.88 -25.07
CA GLY A 36 5.73 -6.48 -25.05
C GLY A 36 6.72 -5.79 -24.12
N ILE A 37 6.24 -5.01 -23.15
CA ILE A 37 7.07 -4.29 -22.19
C ILE A 37 7.05 -5.03 -20.86
N THR A 38 8.19 -5.57 -20.45
CA THR A 38 8.36 -6.14 -19.11
C THR A 38 8.56 -5.01 -18.10
N VAL A 39 7.67 -4.90 -17.13
CA VAL A 39 7.76 -3.89 -16.07
C VAL A 39 8.09 -4.54 -14.73
N ARG A 40 8.96 -3.88 -13.95
CA ARG A 40 9.32 -4.25 -12.56
C ARG A 40 9.13 -3.04 -11.66
N GLN A 41 8.77 -3.32 -10.41
CA GLN A 41 8.66 -2.29 -9.37
C GLN A 41 9.95 -2.22 -8.56
N CYS A 42 10.29 -1.02 -8.08
CA CYS A 42 11.21 -0.86 -6.98
C CYS A 42 10.60 0.05 -5.90
N TYR A 43 10.95 -0.23 -4.67
CA TYR A 43 10.67 0.63 -3.53
C TYR A 43 11.93 1.42 -3.22
N ALA A 44 11.82 2.72 -3.23
CA ALA A 44 12.93 3.64 -3.04
C ALA A 44 12.46 4.89 -2.30
N THR A 45 13.38 5.53 -1.56
CA THR A 45 13.17 6.87 -0.98
C THR A 45 14.29 7.80 -1.42
N ALA A 46 14.06 9.12 -1.30
CA ALA A 46 15.06 10.13 -1.66
C ALA A 46 16.32 10.03 -0.79
N ASP A 47 16.17 9.65 0.48
CA ASP A 47 17.26 9.60 1.45
C ASP A 47 18.13 8.34 1.33
N ILE A 48 17.53 7.20 0.98
CA ILE A 48 18.19 5.88 0.97
C ILE A 48 18.56 5.44 -0.44
N GLY A 49 17.77 5.85 -1.44
CA GLY A 49 17.80 5.27 -2.76
C GLY A 49 16.94 4.00 -2.85
N ALA A 50 17.36 3.01 -3.62
CA ALA A 50 16.62 1.75 -3.76
C ALA A 50 16.70 0.91 -2.48
N ILE A 51 15.55 0.54 -1.94
CA ILE A 51 15.43 -0.30 -0.74
C ILE A 51 15.11 -1.74 -1.10
N ALA A 52 14.19 -1.95 -2.04
CA ALA A 52 13.79 -3.27 -2.47
C ALA A 52 13.29 -3.24 -3.91
N TYR A 53 13.41 -4.35 -4.60
CA TYR A 53 13.08 -4.45 -6.03
C TYR A 53 12.41 -5.78 -6.38
N GLU A 54 11.59 -5.73 -7.40
CA GLU A 54 10.91 -6.91 -7.93
C GLU A 54 11.83 -7.70 -8.87
N THR A 55 11.76 -9.01 -8.76
CA THR A 55 12.47 -9.93 -9.65
C THR A 55 11.50 -10.55 -10.67
N GLU A 56 12.01 -11.42 -11.54
CA GLU A 56 11.19 -12.18 -12.50
C GLU A 56 10.14 -13.08 -11.85
N ALA A 57 10.32 -13.42 -10.58
CA ALA A 57 9.36 -14.22 -9.82
C ALA A 57 8.08 -13.48 -9.44
N GLU A 58 8.06 -12.14 -9.51
CA GLU A 58 6.93 -11.27 -9.15
C GLU A 58 6.31 -11.61 -7.77
N ALA A 59 7.14 -12.06 -6.85
CA ALA A 59 6.74 -12.60 -5.55
C ALA A 59 7.15 -11.68 -4.38
N GLY A 60 6.82 -10.40 -4.49
CA GLY A 60 7.23 -9.34 -3.58
C GLY A 60 8.53 -8.68 -3.99
N LEU A 61 8.98 -7.73 -3.18
CA LEU A 61 10.17 -6.92 -3.43
C LEU A 61 11.34 -7.45 -2.58
N VAL A 62 12.39 -7.91 -3.23
CA VAL A 62 13.62 -8.39 -2.59
C VAL A 62 14.40 -7.20 -2.06
N VAL A 63 14.80 -7.24 -0.79
CA VAL A 63 15.58 -6.16 -0.15
C VAL A 63 17.00 -6.16 -0.72
N GLU A 64 17.53 -4.96 -0.93
CA GLU A 64 18.89 -4.71 -1.41
C GLU A 64 19.92 -5.16 -0.36
N GLU A 65 21.07 -5.67 -0.80
CA GLU A 65 22.08 -6.32 0.05
C GLU A 65 22.83 -5.35 1.00
N GLY A 66 22.92 -4.07 0.65
CA GLY A 66 23.58 -3.02 1.43
C GLY A 66 22.75 -2.43 2.56
N LEU A 67 21.58 -3.01 2.85
CA LEU A 67 20.62 -2.47 3.79
C LEU A 67 20.17 -3.51 4.82
N LEU A 68 19.91 -3.04 6.04
CA LEU A 68 19.11 -3.77 7.02
C LEU A 68 17.71 -3.15 7.06
N VAL A 69 16.70 -3.94 6.77
CA VAL A 69 15.29 -3.52 6.81
C VAL A 69 14.58 -4.23 7.94
N GLU A 70 13.90 -3.44 8.76
CA GLU A 70 13.04 -3.89 9.85
C GLU A 70 11.59 -3.46 9.55
N ILE A 71 10.63 -4.24 10.00
CA ILE A 71 9.22 -3.83 10.06
C ILE A 71 8.85 -3.65 11.51
N VAL A 72 8.43 -2.44 11.85
CA VAL A 72 8.19 -2.05 13.25
C VAL A 72 6.79 -1.48 13.45
N ARG A 73 6.34 -1.49 14.69
CA ARG A 73 5.07 -0.88 15.06
C ARG A 73 5.18 0.64 15.01
N PRO A 74 4.34 1.32 14.21
CA PRO A 74 4.36 2.78 14.14
C PRO A 74 4.23 3.43 15.52
N GLY A 75 5.07 4.44 15.77
CA GLY A 75 5.07 5.23 17.00
C GLY A 75 5.80 4.62 18.19
N THR A 76 6.06 3.30 18.23
CA THR A 76 6.88 2.70 19.31
C THR A 76 8.24 2.22 18.81
N GLY A 77 8.34 1.81 17.54
CA GLY A 77 9.55 1.25 16.96
C GLY A 77 9.85 -0.20 17.39
N ASP A 78 8.89 -0.85 18.07
CA ASP A 78 9.01 -2.27 18.44
C ASP A 78 8.84 -3.15 17.20
N PRO A 79 9.60 -4.25 17.06
CA PRO A 79 9.41 -5.20 15.99
C PRO A 79 7.98 -5.76 15.98
N VAL A 80 7.45 -6.03 14.79
CA VAL A 80 6.17 -6.71 14.60
C VAL A 80 6.39 -8.20 14.35
N GLU A 81 5.33 -9.00 14.50
CA GLU A 81 5.38 -10.43 14.16
C GLU A 81 5.58 -10.64 12.64
N PRO A 82 6.23 -11.73 12.22
CA PRO A 82 6.42 -12.03 10.80
C PRO A 82 5.09 -12.04 10.04
N GLY A 83 5.01 -11.22 8.97
CA GLY A 83 3.80 -11.08 8.15
C GLY A 83 2.82 -10.01 8.65
N GLU A 84 3.00 -9.46 9.85
CA GLU A 84 2.24 -8.30 10.33
C GLU A 84 2.69 -7.04 9.58
N VAL A 85 1.73 -6.14 9.32
CA VAL A 85 2.00 -4.84 8.69
C VAL A 85 2.58 -3.88 9.72
N GLY A 86 3.66 -3.20 9.35
CA GLY A 86 4.30 -2.18 10.16
C GLY A 86 5.05 -1.17 9.32
N GLU A 87 5.66 -0.21 9.98
CA GLU A 87 6.48 0.82 9.35
C GLU A 87 7.83 0.25 8.91
N VAL A 88 8.23 0.58 7.70
CA VAL A 88 9.53 0.21 7.16
C VAL A 88 10.60 1.10 7.78
N VAL A 89 11.54 0.48 8.48
CA VAL A 89 12.70 1.13 9.09
C VAL A 89 13.97 0.58 8.45
N VAL A 90 14.88 1.46 8.05
CA VAL A 90 16.06 1.09 7.28
C VAL A 90 17.35 1.57 7.95
N THR A 91 18.33 0.68 8.02
CA THR A 91 19.72 1.03 8.36
C THR A 91 20.59 0.84 7.12
N THR A 92 21.34 1.87 6.72
CA THR A 92 22.29 1.80 5.61
C THR A 92 23.68 1.39 6.12
N PHE A 93 24.40 0.61 5.31
CA PHE A 93 25.81 0.28 5.57
C PHE A 93 26.79 1.26 4.90
N ASN A 94 26.27 2.39 4.41
CA ASN A 94 27.08 3.45 3.82
C ASN A 94 27.80 4.26 4.92
N PRO A 95 29.14 4.22 5.04
CA PRO A 95 29.86 4.95 6.08
C PRO A 95 29.89 6.47 5.87
N ASP A 96 29.69 6.94 4.63
CA ASP A 96 29.73 8.35 4.30
C ASP A 96 28.39 9.05 4.58
N TYR A 97 27.29 8.28 4.56
CA TYR A 97 25.94 8.76 4.89
C TYR A 97 25.19 7.69 5.69
N PRO A 98 25.54 7.51 6.97
CA PRO A 98 24.95 6.47 7.79
C PRO A 98 23.55 6.90 8.25
N LEU A 99 22.55 6.14 7.84
CA LEU A 99 21.18 6.21 8.38
C LEU A 99 20.97 4.98 9.28
N ILE A 100 20.71 5.20 10.55
CA ILE A 100 20.50 4.13 11.53
C ILE A 100 19.05 4.12 11.96
N ARG A 101 18.34 3.03 11.66
CA ARG A 101 16.91 2.86 11.94
C ARG A 101 16.08 4.05 11.45
N PHE A 102 16.33 4.48 10.21
CA PHE A 102 15.60 5.56 9.56
C PHE A 102 14.17 5.11 9.28
N ALA A 103 13.19 5.78 9.88
CA ALA A 103 11.76 5.54 9.67
C ALA A 103 11.32 6.18 8.36
N THR A 104 10.89 5.38 7.40
CA THR A 104 10.50 5.87 6.07
C THR A 104 9.13 6.53 6.05
N GLY A 105 8.31 6.27 7.06
CA GLY A 105 6.89 6.64 7.09
C GLY A 105 6.01 5.77 6.19
N ASP A 106 6.55 4.72 5.57
CA ASP A 106 5.82 3.80 4.71
C ASP A 106 5.52 2.49 5.41
N LEU A 107 4.41 1.86 5.06
CA LEU A 107 4.00 0.57 5.59
C LEU A 107 4.35 -0.55 4.63
N SER A 108 4.81 -1.67 5.19
CA SER A 108 4.98 -2.95 4.49
C SER A 108 4.84 -4.12 5.45
N ALA A 109 5.07 -5.33 4.95
CA ALA A 109 5.19 -6.55 5.74
C ALA A 109 6.29 -7.44 5.15
N ILE A 110 6.94 -8.25 5.97
CA ILE A 110 7.90 -9.25 5.50
C ILE A 110 7.13 -10.46 5.00
N LEU A 111 7.38 -10.87 3.76
CA LEU A 111 6.84 -12.10 3.21
C LEU A 111 7.62 -13.32 3.74
N PRO A 112 6.93 -14.38 4.13
CA PRO A 112 7.59 -15.59 4.63
C PRO A 112 8.32 -16.35 3.52
N GLY A 113 9.31 -17.14 3.93
CA GLY A 113 10.05 -18.05 3.06
C GLY A 113 11.02 -17.37 2.11
N ARG A 114 11.73 -18.18 1.34
CA ARG A 114 12.71 -17.70 0.34
C ARG A 114 12.03 -17.21 -0.93
N SER A 115 12.70 -16.31 -1.64
CA SER A 115 12.25 -15.88 -2.96
C SER A 115 12.27 -17.04 -3.95
N PRO A 116 11.22 -17.21 -4.78
CA PRO A 116 11.24 -18.22 -5.84
C PRO A 116 12.36 -18.00 -6.88
N CYS A 117 12.93 -16.78 -6.97
CA CYS A 117 14.08 -16.51 -7.83
C CYS A 117 15.42 -17.01 -7.26
N GLY A 118 15.41 -17.66 -6.08
CA GLY A 118 16.60 -18.22 -5.42
C GLY A 118 17.37 -17.28 -4.49
N ARG A 119 17.03 -15.99 -4.43
CA ARG A 119 17.68 -15.04 -3.51
C ARG A 119 17.31 -15.36 -2.05
N SER A 120 18.28 -15.18 -1.16
CA SER A 120 18.11 -15.43 0.28
C SER A 120 17.64 -14.21 1.06
N ASN A 121 17.69 -13.02 0.47
CA ASN A 121 17.27 -11.78 1.10
C ASN A 121 15.79 -11.83 1.48
N ILE A 122 15.42 -11.11 2.53
CA ILE A 122 14.02 -10.93 2.90
C ILE A 122 13.27 -10.22 1.78
N ARG A 123 11.96 -10.46 1.74
CA ARG A 123 11.06 -9.83 0.76
C ARG A 123 10.01 -9.00 1.46
N LEU A 124 9.78 -7.82 0.94
CA LEU A 124 8.67 -6.96 1.33
C LEU A 124 7.44 -7.29 0.47
N LYS A 125 6.26 -7.19 1.07
CA LYS A 125 4.97 -7.37 0.36
C LYS A 125 4.74 -6.29 -0.70
N GLY A 126 5.39 -5.13 -0.54
CA GLY A 126 5.24 -3.94 -1.35
C GLY A 126 4.82 -2.76 -0.49
N TRP A 127 4.50 -1.63 -1.12
CA TRP A 127 3.98 -0.46 -0.43
C TRP A 127 2.51 -0.66 -0.06
N LEU A 128 2.19 -0.54 1.23
CA LEU A 128 0.85 -0.78 1.79
C LEU A 128 0.20 0.50 2.33
N GLY A 129 0.80 1.65 2.08
CA GLY A 129 0.33 2.95 2.53
C GLY A 129 1.33 3.67 3.41
N ARG A 130 0.87 4.77 4.04
CA ARG A 130 1.68 5.60 4.92
C ARG A 130 1.41 5.26 6.39
N ALA A 131 2.46 5.28 7.20
CA ALA A 131 2.37 5.05 8.64
C ALA A 131 1.55 6.14 9.37
N ASP A 132 1.65 7.39 8.89
CA ASP A 132 0.89 8.53 9.41
C ASP A 132 -0.62 8.47 9.07
N GLN A 133 -1.02 7.62 8.13
CA GLN A 133 -2.42 7.32 7.83
C GLN A 133 -2.97 6.12 8.62
N THR A 134 -2.14 5.50 9.45
CA THR A 134 -2.56 4.42 10.32
C THR A 134 -3.20 5.00 11.58
N THR A 135 -4.38 4.51 11.93
CA THR A 135 -5.12 4.98 13.11
C THR A 135 -5.30 3.85 14.12
N LYS A 136 -5.04 4.16 15.39
CA LYS A 136 -5.29 3.23 16.50
C LYS A 136 -6.71 3.43 17.03
N ILE A 137 -7.49 2.36 17.05
CA ILE A 137 -8.90 2.37 17.49
C ILE A 137 -9.09 1.24 18.51
N LYS A 138 -9.48 1.57 19.71
CA LYS A 138 -9.71 0.57 20.78
C LYS A 138 -8.55 -0.44 20.93
N GLY A 139 -7.31 0.04 20.78
CA GLY A 139 -6.10 -0.78 20.90
C GLY A 139 -5.67 -1.50 19.63
N MET A 140 -6.46 -1.50 18.57
CA MET A 140 -6.15 -2.12 17.28
C MET A 140 -5.74 -1.07 16.25
N PHE A 141 -4.82 -1.43 15.35
CA PHE A 141 -4.41 -0.54 14.25
C PHE A 141 -5.27 -0.82 13.02
N VAL A 142 -5.76 0.25 12.40
CA VAL A 142 -6.42 0.21 11.09
C VAL A 142 -5.51 0.88 10.08
N HIS A 143 -5.17 0.14 9.05
CA HIS A 143 -4.22 0.55 8.00
C HIS A 143 -4.96 0.96 6.71
N PRO A 144 -4.36 1.81 5.87
CA PRO A 144 -4.95 2.22 4.59
C PRO A 144 -5.30 1.05 3.66
N GLU A 145 -4.51 -0.02 3.65
CA GLU A 145 -4.78 -1.22 2.84
C GLU A 145 -6.13 -1.86 3.18
N GLN A 146 -6.53 -1.84 4.46
CA GLN A 146 -7.81 -2.38 4.89
C GLN A 146 -8.99 -1.57 4.32
N VAL A 147 -8.85 -0.25 4.24
CA VAL A 147 -9.86 0.62 3.61
C VAL A 147 -9.91 0.38 2.10
N ALA A 148 -8.76 0.23 1.46
CA ALA A 148 -8.66 -0.13 0.04
C ALA A 148 -9.27 -1.51 -0.26
N ASP A 149 -9.14 -2.48 0.66
CA ASP A 149 -9.78 -3.79 0.51
C ASP A 149 -11.32 -3.69 0.54
N ILE A 150 -11.87 -2.85 1.41
CA ILE A 150 -13.31 -2.57 1.42
C ILE A 150 -13.74 -1.93 0.09
N ALA A 151 -12.98 -0.96 -0.43
CA ALA A 151 -13.28 -0.34 -1.72
C ALA A 151 -13.32 -1.36 -2.87
N ARG A 152 -12.38 -2.30 -2.92
CA ARG A 152 -12.36 -3.36 -3.94
C ARG A 152 -13.57 -4.29 -3.89
N ARG A 153 -14.16 -4.50 -2.71
CA ARG A 153 -15.35 -5.34 -2.53
C ARG A 153 -16.65 -4.66 -2.93
N HIS A 154 -16.63 -3.33 -3.03
CA HIS A 154 -17.81 -2.50 -3.30
C HIS A 154 -17.53 -1.53 -4.47
N PRO A 155 -17.47 -2.05 -5.72
CA PRO A 155 -17.11 -1.26 -6.90
C PRO A 155 -18.12 -0.15 -7.25
N GLU A 156 -19.30 -0.17 -6.67
CA GLU A 156 -20.33 0.87 -6.76
C GLU A 156 -20.00 2.14 -5.98
N ILE A 157 -18.97 2.10 -5.14
CA ILE A 157 -18.50 3.25 -4.35
C ILE A 157 -17.40 3.96 -5.12
N HIS A 158 -17.56 5.26 -5.36
CA HIS A 158 -16.58 6.08 -6.06
C HIS A 158 -15.32 6.35 -5.20
N ARG A 159 -15.53 6.71 -3.93
CA ARG A 159 -14.47 6.99 -2.96
C ARG A 159 -14.86 6.57 -1.55
N LEU A 160 -13.88 6.11 -0.80
CA LEU A 160 -13.99 5.77 0.62
C LEU A 160 -13.02 6.60 1.45
N ARG A 161 -13.48 7.03 2.62
CA ARG A 161 -12.63 7.65 3.64
C ARG A 161 -13.02 7.14 5.02
N LEU A 162 -12.07 6.57 5.74
CA LEU A 162 -12.26 6.22 7.14
C LEU A 162 -11.87 7.41 8.01
N VAL A 163 -12.82 7.87 8.83
CA VAL A 163 -12.59 8.93 9.81
C VAL A 163 -12.71 8.33 11.20
N VAL A 164 -11.76 8.66 12.04
CA VAL A 164 -11.76 8.26 13.44
C VAL A 164 -11.70 9.52 14.30
N ASP A 165 -12.64 9.66 15.20
CA ASP A 165 -12.69 10.70 16.19
C ASP A 165 -12.85 10.08 17.61
N ASN A 166 -12.69 10.90 18.61
CA ASN A 166 -12.77 10.45 20.01
C ASN A 166 -13.67 11.39 20.84
N PRO A 167 -14.97 11.50 20.52
CA PRO A 167 -15.88 12.33 21.28
C PRO A 167 -16.09 11.76 22.69
N GLY A 168 -15.71 12.55 23.68
CA GLY A 168 -15.89 12.15 25.08
C GLY A 168 -15.05 10.97 25.56
N GLY A 169 -13.89 10.71 24.88
CA GLY A 169 -12.95 9.65 25.27
C GLY A 169 -13.30 8.26 24.72
N GLN A 170 -14.27 8.17 23.81
CA GLN A 170 -14.62 6.91 23.14
C GLN A 170 -14.29 7.00 21.65
N ASP A 171 -13.46 6.06 21.17
CA ASP A 171 -13.12 5.97 19.74
C ASP A 171 -14.38 5.67 18.93
N ARG A 172 -14.67 6.53 17.97
CA ARG A 172 -15.74 6.41 16.98
C ARG A 172 -15.11 6.29 15.59
N MET A 173 -15.53 5.31 14.84
CA MET A 173 -15.04 5.01 13.52
C MET A 173 -16.18 5.11 12.50
N VAL A 174 -16.06 5.99 11.52
CA VAL A 174 -17.05 6.24 10.48
C VAL A 174 -16.42 6.04 9.10
N LEU A 175 -17.00 5.15 8.32
CA LEU A 175 -16.63 4.94 6.92
C LEU A 175 -17.51 5.85 6.04
N HIS A 176 -16.94 6.91 5.52
CA HIS A 176 -17.60 7.81 4.58
C HIS A 176 -17.49 7.26 3.16
N CYS A 177 -18.63 7.18 2.46
CA CYS A 177 -18.75 6.58 1.14
C CYS A 177 -19.35 7.58 0.16
N GLU A 178 -18.65 7.89 -0.93
CA GLU A 178 -19.21 8.61 -2.08
C GLU A 178 -19.93 7.62 -2.99
N ILE A 179 -21.24 7.80 -3.15
CA ILE A 179 -22.08 6.93 -3.98
C ILE A 179 -23.13 7.75 -4.74
N GLU A 180 -23.67 7.18 -5.81
CA GLU A 180 -24.86 7.70 -6.46
C GLU A 180 -26.10 7.53 -5.56
N ALA A 181 -27.07 8.39 -5.71
CA ALA A 181 -28.32 8.35 -4.94
C ALA A 181 -29.04 7.00 -5.08
N GLY A 182 -29.54 6.49 -3.96
CA GLY A 182 -30.31 5.23 -3.92
C GLY A 182 -29.49 3.99 -3.53
N ALA A 183 -28.21 4.14 -3.24
CA ALA A 183 -27.35 3.01 -2.84
C ALA A 183 -27.29 2.77 -1.30
N GLU A 184 -28.21 3.39 -0.53
CA GLU A 184 -28.26 3.21 0.94
C GLU A 184 -28.56 1.76 1.36
N ALA A 185 -29.03 0.92 0.43
CA ALA A 185 -29.18 -0.52 0.64
C ALA A 185 -27.83 -1.24 0.92
N LEU A 186 -26.69 -0.60 0.58
CA LEU A 186 -25.35 -1.12 0.83
C LEU A 186 -24.89 -1.01 2.29
N ASP A 187 -25.57 -0.26 3.13
CA ASP A 187 -25.17 -0.01 4.53
C ASP A 187 -24.80 -1.29 5.26
N LYS A 188 -25.65 -2.31 5.21
CA LYS A 188 -25.41 -3.59 5.89
C LYS A 188 -24.19 -4.34 5.31
N ALA A 189 -24.00 -4.30 4.00
CA ALA A 189 -22.89 -4.97 3.34
C ALA A 189 -21.56 -4.27 3.67
N LEU A 190 -21.55 -2.94 3.69
CA LEU A 190 -20.40 -2.13 4.07
C LEU A 190 -20.01 -2.32 5.54
N LEU A 191 -20.99 -2.33 6.45
CA LEU A 191 -20.75 -2.61 7.86
C LEU A 191 -20.21 -4.03 8.08
N ALA A 192 -20.70 -5.02 7.33
CA ALA A 192 -20.16 -6.37 7.36
C ALA A 192 -18.70 -6.42 6.88
N SER A 193 -18.39 -5.80 5.74
CA SER A 193 -17.03 -5.71 5.19
C SER A 193 -16.09 -4.95 6.13
N LEU A 194 -16.52 -3.82 6.68
CA LEU A 194 -15.76 -3.04 7.64
C LEU A 194 -15.38 -3.89 8.86
N ARG A 195 -16.35 -4.60 9.43
CA ARG A 195 -16.15 -5.48 10.58
C ARG A 195 -15.26 -6.68 10.26
N GLU A 196 -15.44 -7.28 9.09
CA GLU A 196 -14.63 -8.43 8.66
C GLU A 196 -13.17 -8.04 8.48
N VAL A 197 -12.91 -6.92 7.80
CA VAL A 197 -11.56 -6.47 7.43
C VAL A 197 -10.82 -5.87 8.64
N THR A 198 -11.49 -5.01 9.43
CA THR A 198 -10.83 -4.30 10.55
C THR A 198 -10.98 -5.01 11.90
N LYS A 199 -11.88 -6.00 12.02
CA LYS A 199 -12.31 -6.64 13.28
C LYS A 199 -12.97 -5.67 14.27
N LEU A 200 -13.29 -4.46 13.83
CA LEU A 200 -13.90 -3.40 14.63
C LEU A 200 -15.34 -3.12 14.17
N ARG A 201 -16.12 -2.54 15.06
CA ARG A 201 -17.44 -2.00 14.74
C ARG A 201 -17.30 -0.51 14.44
N GLY A 202 -17.91 -0.06 13.36
CA GLY A 202 -17.98 1.34 12.96
C GLY A 202 -19.37 1.69 12.44
N GLU A 203 -19.47 2.90 11.93
CA GLU A 203 -20.65 3.46 11.27
C GLU A 203 -20.34 3.68 9.78
N VAL A 204 -21.38 3.79 8.95
CA VAL A 204 -21.27 4.19 7.55
C VAL A 204 -22.00 5.51 7.37
N ALA A 205 -21.43 6.41 6.59
CA ALA A 205 -22.06 7.67 6.20
C ALA A 205 -21.93 7.85 4.68
N PHE A 206 -23.04 8.15 4.03
CA PHE A 206 -23.09 8.33 2.59
C PHE A 206 -23.05 9.80 2.22
N CYS A 207 -22.38 10.13 1.12
CA CYS A 207 -22.40 11.45 0.51
C CYS A 207 -22.42 11.30 -1.02
N ALA A 208 -22.84 12.37 -1.69
CA ALA A 208 -22.82 12.45 -3.15
C ALA A 208 -21.39 12.47 -3.68
N PRO A 209 -21.13 12.07 -4.93
CA PRO A 209 -19.82 12.17 -5.57
C PRO A 209 -19.24 13.59 -5.47
N GLY A 210 -17.97 13.68 -5.07
CA GLY A 210 -17.29 14.95 -4.77
C GLY A 210 -17.56 15.51 -3.36
N GLY A 211 -18.29 14.81 -2.51
CA GLY A 211 -18.61 15.24 -1.14
C GLY A 211 -17.47 15.02 -0.14
N LEU A 212 -16.51 14.16 -0.45
CA LEU A 212 -15.33 13.96 0.40
C LEU A 212 -14.21 14.94 0.03
N PRO A 213 -13.52 15.53 1.01
CA PRO A 213 -12.36 16.37 0.75
C PRO A 213 -11.24 15.54 0.07
N ASN A 214 -10.46 16.25 -0.76
CA ASN A 214 -9.28 15.66 -1.44
C ASN A 214 -8.16 15.35 -0.45
#